data_3e40cbc1188daa4a94d93b5b99acbdca
#
_entry.id   3e40cbc1188daa4a94d93b5b99acbdca
#
_cell.length_a   1.000
_cell.length_b   1.000
_cell.length_c   1.000
_cell.angle_alpha   90.00
_cell.angle_beta   90.00
_cell.angle_gamma   90.00
#
_symmetry.space_group_name_H-M   'P 1'
#
loop_
_entity.id
_entity.type
_entity.pdbx_description
1 polymer ?
#
loop_
_entity_poly.entity_id
_entity_poly.type
_entity_poly.pdbx_seq_one_letter_code
_entity_poly.pdbx_strand_id
1 'polypeptide(L)'
;MALGFPLTSAGDSTHRVRQRPDPFISYVKHLFSVPVVKSAFLPVSDKLAELDRLRVVLVAARNPLNIGAAARAMSNFGFHRLRVVVPYEKAFREARSAVGASRLLANAEEYKTIDDAVADCTLVVGTTAVRDRNLQHQIKRLEPGARLIRKQLQSGNVGLLFGSERIGLRNQDLSHCHWLLRIATSEENISMNLGQAVAVCLYELVRNGKAKSAAPREYVEPATAGEVERITGMLFHVLRASGYTDPRRTAATEENVRRLVRRLNLPARDVEFWLGILRQITWKVDSGGGTKS
;
A
#
# COMPACT_ATOMS: atom_id res chain seq x y z
N MET A 1 -46.80 58.79 -48.37
CA MET A 1 -47.55 59.20 -47.19
C MET A 1 -47.58 58.07 -46.22
N ALA A 2 -46.83 58.17 -45.17
CA ALA A 2 -47.06 57.48 -43.85
C ALA A 2 -45.92 57.87 -42.92
N LEU A 3 -46.28 58.51 -41.86
CA LEU A 3 -45.42 59.12 -40.87
C LEU A 3 -44.88 58.05 -39.90
N GLY A 4 -43.58 58.02 -39.70
CA GLY A 4 -42.97 57.20 -38.63
C GLY A 4 -42.83 58.02 -37.35
N PHE A 5 -43.12 57.43 -36.20
CA PHE A 5 -42.78 57.95 -34.89
C PHE A 5 -41.68 57.10 -34.26
N PRO A 6 -40.73 57.69 -33.57
CA PRO A 6 -39.62 56.91 -32.92
C PRO A 6 -40.04 56.40 -31.57
N LEU A 7 -39.69 55.12 -31.28
CA LEU A 7 -39.84 54.50 -29.95
C LEU A 7 -38.57 54.82 -29.14
N THR A 8 -38.76 55.40 -27.98
CA THR A 8 -37.78 55.69 -26.95
C THR A 8 -37.27 54.42 -26.31
N SER A 9 -35.97 54.28 -26.17
CA SER A 9 -35.27 53.22 -25.46
C SER A 9 -35.47 53.32 -23.94
N ALA A 10 -36.09 52.31 -23.33
CA ALA A 10 -36.07 52.16 -21.90
C ALA A 10 -34.71 51.48 -21.50
N GLY A 11 -33.96 52.14 -20.63
CA GLY A 11 -32.73 51.62 -20.10
C GLY A 11 -32.98 50.47 -19.11
N ASP A 12 -32.41 49.33 -19.40
CA ASP A 12 -32.39 48.18 -18.52
C ASP A 12 -31.14 48.24 -17.63
N SER A 13 -31.32 48.69 -16.38
CA SER A 13 -30.31 48.73 -15.36
C SER A 13 -30.28 47.41 -14.60
N THR A 14 -29.68 46.38 -15.20
CA THR A 14 -29.41 45.14 -14.48
C THR A 14 -28.29 45.33 -13.48
N HIS A 15 -28.63 45.53 -12.20
CA HIS A 15 -27.72 45.41 -11.09
C HIS A 15 -27.16 43.98 -11.05
N ARG A 16 -25.95 43.77 -11.59
CA ARG A 16 -25.16 42.59 -11.34
C ARG A 16 -24.73 42.57 -9.85
N VAL A 17 -25.47 41.85 -9.04
CA VAL A 17 -25.03 41.46 -7.70
C VAL A 17 -23.80 40.58 -7.88
N ARG A 18 -22.61 41.12 -7.60
CA ARG A 18 -21.38 40.30 -7.48
C ARG A 18 -21.56 39.37 -6.27
N GLN A 19 -21.97 38.15 -6.52
CA GLN A 19 -21.91 37.10 -5.54
C GLN A 19 -20.41 36.91 -5.16
N ARG A 20 -20.08 37.21 -3.91
CA ARG A 20 -18.75 36.86 -3.37
C ARG A 20 -18.70 35.33 -3.36
N PRO A 21 -17.60 34.70 -3.85
CA PRO A 21 -17.46 33.26 -3.79
C PRO A 21 -17.55 32.80 -2.33
N ASP A 22 -18.33 31.77 -2.08
CA ASP A 22 -18.50 31.16 -0.79
C ASP A 22 -17.12 30.73 -0.24
N PRO A 23 -16.68 31.28 0.90
CA PRO A 23 -15.37 30.93 1.48
C PRO A 23 -15.23 29.43 1.76
N PHE A 24 -16.34 28.71 1.91
CA PHE A 24 -16.35 27.28 2.11
C PHE A 24 -15.95 26.50 0.84
N ILE A 25 -16.39 26.94 -0.34
CA ILE A 25 -16.04 26.32 -1.62
C ILE A 25 -14.56 26.55 -1.96
N SER A 26 -14.02 27.70 -1.60
CA SER A 26 -12.59 27.99 -1.78
C SER A 26 -11.71 27.14 -0.87
N TYR A 27 -12.13 26.89 0.36
CA TYR A 27 -11.42 26.08 1.33
C TYR A 27 -11.42 24.60 0.95
N VAL A 28 -12.57 24.07 0.49
CA VAL A 28 -12.70 22.68 0.03
C VAL A 28 -11.82 22.42 -1.20
N LYS A 29 -11.73 23.37 -2.13
CA LYS A 29 -10.82 23.24 -3.28
C LYS A 29 -9.34 23.18 -2.87
N HIS A 30 -8.95 23.87 -1.80
CA HIS A 30 -7.58 23.81 -1.27
C HIS A 30 -7.29 22.49 -0.52
N LEU A 31 -8.29 21.88 0.11
CA LEU A 31 -8.13 20.59 0.79
C LEU A 31 -7.93 19.41 -0.18
N PHE A 32 -8.48 19.50 -1.39
CA PHE A 32 -8.38 18.44 -2.41
C PHE A 32 -7.32 18.71 -3.48
N SER A 33 -6.67 19.88 -3.49
CA SER A 33 -5.44 20.09 -4.25
C SER A 33 -4.25 19.52 -3.47
N VAL A 34 -4.26 18.20 -3.26
CA VAL A 34 -3.02 17.50 -2.94
C VAL A 34 -2.14 17.67 -4.17
N PRO A 35 -0.97 18.34 -4.06
CA PRO A 35 -0.03 18.33 -5.17
C PRO A 35 0.23 16.85 -5.45
N VAL A 36 0.00 16.42 -6.69
CA VAL A 36 0.51 15.14 -7.17
C VAL A 36 2.01 15.26 -7.00
N VAL A 37 2.52 14.76 -5.88
CA VAL A 37 3.94 14.63 -5.65
C VAL A 37 4.39 13.69 -6.75
N LYS A 38 4.93 14.27 -7.84
CA LYS A 38 5.72 13.52 -8.78
C LYS A 38 6.77 12.84 -7.92
N SER A 39 6.56 11.56 -7.66
CA SER A 39 7.50 10.70 -6.97
C SER A 39 8.86 11.01 -7.56
N ALA A 40 9.74 11.65 -6.78
CA ALA A 40 11.11 11.88 -7.15
C ALA A 40 11.80 10.51 -7.22
N PHE A 41 11.53 9.78 -8.29
CA PHE A 41 12.30 8.61 -8.66
C PHE A 41 13.70 9.12 -9.02
N LEU A 42 14.66 8.72 -8.19
CA LEU A 42 16.10 8.81 -8.43
C LEU A 42 16.47 8.28 -9.82
N PRO A 43 17.68 8.62 -10.32
CA PRO A 43 18.13 8.18 -11.64
C PRO A 43 17.93 6.68 -11.80
N VAL A 44 16.98 6.39 -12.65
CA VAL A 44 16.22 5.14 -12.76
C VAL A 44 17.08 4.05 -13.41
N SER A 45 18.18 4.39 -14.10
CA SER A 45 18.90 3.45 -14.96
C SER A 45 19.65 2.34 -14.20
N ASP A 46 20.40 2.66 -13.16
CA ASP A 46 21.26 1.67 -12.50
C ASP A 46 20.48 0.75 -11.56
N LYS A 47 19.50 1.29 -10.86
CA LYS A 47 18.68 0.50 -9.94
C LYS A 47 17.71 -0.43 -10.65
N LEU A 48 17.18 -0.01 -11.79
CA LEU A 48 16.35 -0.88 -12.64
C LEU A 48 17.17 -2.03 -13.22
N ALA A 49 18.41 -1.78 -13.63
CA ALA A 49 19.32 -2.80 -14.11
C ALA A 49 19.64 -3.86 -13.04
N GLU A 50 19.79 -3.45 -11.77
CA GLU A 50 19.99 -4.38 -10.65
C GLU A 50 18.75 -5.24 -10.39
N LEU A 51 17.55 -4.64 -10.36
CA LEU A 51 16.31 -5.37 -10.14
C LEU A 51 16.01 -6.36 -11.28
N ASP A 52 16.41 -6.02 -12.50
CA ASP A 52 16.21 -6.87 -13.68
C ASP A 52 17.16 -8.09 -13.68
N ARG A 53 18.15 -8.14 -12.81
CA ARG A 53 19.04 -9.29 -12.58
C ARG A 53 18.46 -10.33 -11.63
N LEU A 54 17.36 -10.05 -10.92
CA LEU A 54 16.68 -11.06 -10.12
C LEU A 54 15.70 -11.87 -10.95
N ARG A 55 15.86 -13.19 -10.92
CA ARG A 55 14.93 -14.18 -11.47
C ARG A 55 14.12 -14.73 -10.33
N VAL A 56 12.84 -14.40 -10.26
CA VAL A 56 11.90 -15.06 -9.34
C VAL A 56 11.43 -16.33 -10.02
N VAL A 57 11.73 -17.48 -9.41
CA VAL A 57 11.46 -18.79 -9.99
C VAL A 57 10.40 -19.53 -9.19
N LEU A 58 9.25 -19.77 -9.79
CA LEU A 58 8.17 -20.56 -9.17
C LEU A 58 8.27 -22.01 -9.65
N VAL A 59 8.52 -22.93 -8.72
CA VAL A 59 8.70 -24.36 -9.04
C VAL A 59 7.44 -25.13 -8.72
N ALA A 60 6.82 -25.74 -9.73
CA ALA A 60 5.62 -26.56 -9.63
C ALA A 60 4.46 -25.91 -8.85
N ALA A 61 4.29 -24.59 -8.97
CA ALA A 61 3.17 -23.87 -8.40
C ALA A 61 1.85 -24.30 -9.08
N ARG A 62 0.81 -24.55 -8.28
CA ARG A 62 -0.44 -25.13 -8.76
C ARG A 62 -1.68 -24.28 -8.55
N ASN A 63 -1.62 -23.28 -7.68
CA ASN A 63 -2.76 -22.42 -7.42
C ASN A 63 -2.66 -21.13 -8.23
N PRO A 64 -3.61 -20.84 -9.15
CA PRO A 64 -3.59 -19.66 -9.98
C PRO A 64 -3.62 -18.35 -9.18
N LEU A 65 -4.32 -18.33 -8.04
CA LEU A 65 -4.38 -17.16 -7.15
C LEU A 65 -3.02 -16.86 -6.53
N ASN A 66 -2.26 -17.90 -6.15
CA ASN A 66 -0.93 -17.73 -5.57
C ASN A 66 0.08 -17.27 -6.62
N ILE A 67 -0.01 -17.80 -7.84
CA ILE A 67 0.83 -17.36 -8.97
C ILE A 67 0.52 -15.88 -9.29
N GLY A 68 -0.76 -15.52 -9.35
CA GLY A 68 -1.20 -14.14 -9.55
C GLY A 68 -0.75 -13.20 -8.44
N ALA A 69 -0.84 -13.63 -7.17
CA ALA A 69 -0.37 -12.87 -6.02
C ALA A 69 1.16 -12.66 -6.04
N ALA A 70 1.94 -13.68 -6.41
CA ALA A 70 3.37 -13.59 -6.58
C ALA A 70 3.74 -12.59 -7.69
N ALA A 71 3.10 -12.68 -8.85
CA ALA A 71 3.32 -11.76 -9.95
C ALA A 71 2.95 -10.31 -9.57
N ARG A 72 1.86 -10.12 -8.83
CA ARG A 72 1.49 -8.80 -8.32
C ARG A 72 2.50 -8.25 -7.32
N ALA A 73 3.01 -9.07 -6.42
CA ALA A 73 4.09 -8.68 -5.51
C ALA A 73 5.33 -8.25 -6.28
N MET A 74 5.72 -8.99 -7.32
CA MET A 74 6.84 -8.62 -8.20
C MET A 74 6.61 -7.25 -8.84
N SER A 75 5.44 -7.02 -9.44
CA SER A 75 5.08 -5.72 -10.04
C SER A 75 5.14 -4.57 -9.03
N ASN A 76 4.64 -4.79 -7.80
CA ASN A 76 4.64 -3.77 -6.76
C ASN A 76 6.05 -3.35 -6.33
N PHE A 77 7.01 -4.25 -6.38
CA PHE A 77 8.41 -4.00 -6.00
C PHE A 77 9.35 -3.75 -7.18
N GLY A 78 8.83 -3.70 -8.41
CA GLY A 78 9.60 -3.37 -9.61
C GLY A 78 10.46 -4.52 -10.15
N PHE A 79 10.11 -5.78 -9.85
CA PHE A 79 10.76 -6.96 -10.41
C PHE A 79 9.96 -7.51 -11.59
N HIS A 80 10.63 -7.82 -12.70
CA HIS A 80 9.93 -8.18 -13.94
C HIS A 80 10.29 -9.55 -14.50
N ARG A 81 11.33 -10.21 -13.98
CA ARG A 81 11.80 -11.50 -14.49
C ARG A 81 11.20 -12.67 -13.72
N LEU A 82 10.03 -13.11 -14.16
CA LEU A 82 9.35 -14.30 -13.64
C LEU A 82 9.67 -15.51 -14.49
N ARG A 83 10.12 -16.57 -13.84
CA ARG A 83 10.33 -17.90 -14.43
C ARG A 83 9.44 -18.91 -13.75
N VAL A 84 8.86 -19.82 -14.53
CA VAL A 84 7.99 -20.88 -14.02
C VAL A 84 8.52 -22.23 -14.49
N VAL A 85 8.83 -23.08 -13.54
CA VAL A 85 9.36 -24.42 -13.79
C VAL A 85 8.26 -25.45 -13.61
N VAL A 86 8.09 -26.34 -14.58
CA VAL A 86 7.03 -27.37 -14.61
C VAL A 86 5.66 -26.74 -14.29
N PRO A 87 5.21 -25.78 -15.11
CA PRO A 87 3.93 -25.13 -14.85
C PRO A 87 2.79 -26.14 -14.96
N TYR A 88 1.84 -26.06 -14.02
CA TYR A 88 0.56 -26.72 -14.19
C TYR A 88 -0.28 -25.82 -15.13
N GLU A 89 -0.39 -26.22 -16.40
CA GLU A 89 -0.93 -25.40 -17.48
C GLU A 89 -2.26 -24.71 -17.19
N LYS A 90 -3.20 -25.42 -16.55
CA LYS A 90 -4.50 -24.87 -16.21
C LYS A 90 -4.37 -23.70 -15.23
N ALA A 91 -3.62 -23.90 -14.15
CA ALA A 91 -3.41 -22.86 -13.13
C ALA A 91 -2.66 -21.65 -13.67
N PHE A 92 -1.69 -21.90 -14.55
CA PHE A 92 -0.90 -20.82 -15.13
C PHE A 92 -1.70 -19.99 -16.14
N ARG A 93 -2.56 -20.61 -16.95
CA ARG A 93 -3.50 -19.90 -17.83
C ARG A 93 -4.51 -19.06 -17.06
N GLU A 94 -5.08 -19.60 -15.98
CA GLU A 94 -6.00 -18.88 -15.12
C GLU A 94 -5.31 -17.68 -14.46
N ALA A 95 -4.08 -17.84 -13.99
CA ALA A 95 -3.30 -16.75 -13.40
C ALA A 95 -3.00 -15.63 -14.40
N ARG A 96 -2.75 -15.96 -15.66
CA ARG A 96 -2.55 -14.98 -16.74
C ARG A 96 -3.76 -14.08 -16.97
N SER A 97 -4.96 -14.55 -16.67
CA SER A 97 -6.19 -13.77 -16.77
C SER A 97 -6.43 -12.83 -15.58
N ALA A 98 -5.63 -12.92 -14.51
CA ALA A 98 -5.79 -12.12 -13.32
C ALA A 98 -5.52 -10.63 -13.57
N VAL A 99 -6.41 -9.77 -13.04
CA VAL A 99 -6.32 -8.31 -13.19
C VAL A 99 -5.09 -7.76 -12.47
N GLY A 100 -4.31 -6.94 -13.16
CA GLY A 100 -3.18 -6.18 -12.61
C GLY A 100 -1.81 -6.87 -12.61
N ALA A 101 -1.73 -8.17 -12.93
CA ALA A 101 -0.46 -8.89 -13.10
C ALA A 101 -0.30 -9.47 -14.51
N SER A 102 -1.24 -9.26 -15.40
CA SER A 102 -1.32 -9.87 -16.72
C SER A 102 -0.09 -9.65 -17.59
N ARG A 103 0.47 -8.43 -17.59
CA ARG A 103 1.67 -8.11 -18.39
C ARG A 103 2.91 -8.88 -17.93
N LEU A 104 3.11 -9.00 -16.61
CA LEU A 104 4.24 -9.77 -16.07
C LEU A 104 4.07 -11.26 -16.32
N LEU A 105 2.87 -11.79 -16.14
CA LEU A 105 2.56 -13.19 -16.40
C LEU A 105 2.59 -13.52 -17.90
N ALA A 106 2.18 -12.56 -18.77
CA ALA A 106 2.29 -12.73 -20.22
C ALA A 106 3.75 -12.87 -20.68
N ASN A 107 4.67 -12.18 -19.99
CA ASN A 107 6.10 -12.20 -20.29
C ASN A 107 6.88 -13.24 -19.46
N ALA A 108 6.19 -14.06 -18.66
CA ALA A 108 6.84 -15.08 -17.84
C ALA A 108 7.45 -16.17 -18.71
N GLU A 109 8.67 -16.53 -18.40
CA GLU A 109 9.44 -17.58 -19.09
C GLU A 109 9.09 -18.94 -18.50
N GLU A 110 8.74 -19.92 -19.34
CA GLU A 110 8.38 -21.26 -18.92
C GLU A 110 9.53 -22.24 -19.18
N TYR A 111 9.86 -23.05 -18.19
CA TYR A 111 10.95 -24.01 -18.24
C TYR A 111 10.50 -25.41 -17.84
N LYS A 112 11.12 -26.42 -18.43
CA LYS A 112 10.88 -27.83 -18.08
C LYS A 112 11.69 -28.26 -16.84
N THR A 113 12.86 -27.66 -16.65
CA THR A 113 13.78 -28.00 -15.57
C THR A 113 14.26 -26.75 -14.81
N ILE A 114 14.74 -26.95 -13.58
CA ILE A 114 15.36 -25.88 -12.80
C ILE A 114 16.68 -25.48 -13.40
N ASP A 115 17.46 -26.45 -13.93
CA ASP A 115 18.75 -26.18 -14.55
C ASP A 115 18.61 -25.14 -15.66
N ASP A 116 17.65 -25.35 -16.57
CA ASP A 116 17.39 -24.40 -17.65
C ASP A 116 16.94 -23.03 -17.11
N ALA A 117 16.09 -23.09 -16.07
CA ALA A 117 15.51 -21.87 -15.49
C ALA A 117 16.51 -21.00 -14.74
N VAL A 118 17.65 -21.52 -14.33
CA VAL A 118 18.69 -20.78 -13.55
C VAL A 118 20.03 -20.73 -14.25
N ALA A 119 20.12 -21.21 -15.48
CA ALA A 119 21.38 -21.35 -16.23
C ALA A 119 22.18 -20.03 -16.35
N ASP A 120 21.49 -18.88 -16.40
CA ASP A 120 22.11 -17.55 -16.47
C ASP A 120 22.38 -16.93 -15.09
N CYS A 121 22.10 -17.65 -13.99
CA CYS A 121 22.25 -17.14 -12.64
C CYS A 121 23.61 -17.48 -12.04
N THR A 122 24.28 -16.49 -11.46
CA THR A 122 25.55 -16.69 -10.74
C THR A 122 25.35 -17.07 -9.27
N LEU A 123 24.13 -16.86 -8.77
CA LEU A 123 23.72 -17.28 -7.44
C LEU A 123 22.29 -17.83 -7.52
N VAL A 124 22.07 -19.00 -6.93
CA VAL A 124 20.75 -19.62 -6.81
C VAL A 124 20.44 -19.80 -5.32
N VAL A 125 19.31 -19.25 -4.89
CA VAL A 125 18.84 -19.27 -3.50
C VAL A 125 17.47 -19.92 -3.45
N GLY A 126 17.33 -20.98 -2.66
CA GLY A 126 16.04 -21.61 -2.42
C GLY A 126 15.36 -21.05 -1.17
N THR A 127 14.03 -20.98 -1.14
CA THR A 127 13.29 -20.64 0.06
C THR A 127 12.87 -21.90 0.82
N THR A 128 12.90 -21.86 2.15
CA THR A 128 12.49 -22.99 3.00
C THR A 128 11.76 -22.49 4.24
N ALA A 129 10.70 -23.23 4.62
CA ALA A 129 9.98 -23.04 5.87
C ALA A 129 10.45 -23.98 6.99
N VAL A 130 11.14 -25.09 6.66
CA VAL A 130 11.34 -26.24 7.55
C VAL A 130 12.58 -26.08 8.43
N ARG A 131 12.42 -26.44 9.75
CA ARG A 131 13.50 -26.47 10.74
C ARG A 131 14.34 -27.78 10.66
N ASP A 132 13.72 -28.93 10.36
CA ASP A 132 14.25 -30.25 10.68
C ASP A 132 14.42 -31.20 9.48
N ARG A 133 14.61 -30.68 8.29
CA ARG A 133 15.17 -31.52 7.22
C ARG A 133 16.68 -31.63 7.46
N ASN A 134 17.25 -32.83 7.26
CA ASN A 134 18.69 -33.02 7.10
C ASN A 134 19.16 -32.25 5.85
N LEU A 135 19.05 -30.91 5.92
CA LEU A 135 19.44 -30.02 4.85
C LEU A 135 20.95 -29.85 4.93
N GLN A 136 21.63 -30.35 3.93
CA GLN A 136 23.08 -30.17 3.79
C GLN A 136 23.46 -28.72 3.41
N HIS A 137 22.46 -27.85 3.24
CA HIS A 137 22.64 -26.45 2.81
C HIS A 137 22.72 -25.51 4.02
N GLN A 138 23.55 -24.49 3.89
CA GLN A 138 23.54 -23.38 4.84
C GLN A 138 22.21 -22.62 4.74
N ILE A 139 21.52 -22.47 5.87
CA ILE A 139 20.28 -21.70 5.97
C ILE A 139 20.61 -20.31 6.50
N LYS A 140 20.13 -19.28 5.80
CA LYS A 140 20.27 -17.88 6.21
C LYS A 140 18.90 -17.29 6.51
N ARG A 141 18.81 -16.46 7.54
CA ARG A 141 17.62 -15.65 7.78
C ARG A 141 17.44 -14.63 6.67
N LEU A 142 16.22 -14.14 6.49
CA LEU A 142 15.86 -13.25 5.40
C LEU A 142 16.73 -12.00 5.35
N GLU A 143 16.95 -11.31 6.49
CA GLU A 143 17.65 -10.02 6.51
C GLU A 143 19.13 -10.13 6.10
N PRO A 144 19.97 -11.04 6.67
CA PRO A 144 21.34 -11.24 6.21
C PRO A 144 21.39 -11.85 4.80
N GLY A 145 20.45 -12.75 4.46
CA GLY A 145 20.36 -13.33 3.12
C GLY A 145 20.07 -12.28 2.04
N ALA A 146 19.13 -11.38 2.29
CA ALA A 146 18.82 -10.31 1.37
C ALA A 146 20.01 -9.37 1.11
N ARG A 147 20.86 -9.12 2.11
CA ARG A 147 22.10 -8.35 1.92
C ARG A 147 23.06 -9.02 0.94
N LEU A 148 23.19 -10.33 1.05
CA LEU A 148 24.04 -11.11 0.13
C LEU A 148 23.48 -11.13 -1.29
N ILE A 149 22.15 -11.32 -1.42
CA ILE A 149 21.47 -11.26 -2.71
C ILE A 149 21.69 -9.89 -3.36
N ARG A 150 21.45 -8.79 -2.64
CA ARG A 150 21.68 -7.43 -3.17
C ARG A 150 23.12 -7.21 -3.63
N LYS A 151 24.11 -7.71 -2.87
CA LYS A 151 25.52 -7.63 -3.26
C LYS A 151 25.75 -8.36 -4.60
N GLN A 152 25.17 -9.55 -4.76
CA GLN A 152 25.34 -10.33 -5.98
C GLN A 152 24.62 -9.70 -7.18
N LEU A 153 23.48 -9.07 -6.99
CA LEU A 153 22.73 -8.37 -8.04
C LEU A 153 23.52 -7.21 -8.68
N GLN A 154 24.53 -6.70 -8.00
CA GLN A 154 25.43 -5.68 -8.58
C GLN A 154 26.30 -6.22 -9.72
N SER A 155 26.63 -7.50 -9.68
CA SER A 155 27.59 -8.13 -10.61
C SER A 155 27.02 -9.28 -11.46
N GLY A 156 25.89 -9.88 -11.06
CA GLY A 156 25.36 -11.05 -11.73
C GLY A 156 23.88 -11.32 -11.49
N ASN A 157 23.34 -12.26 -12.25
CA ASN A 157 21.96 -12.69 -12.09
C ASN A 157 21.80 -13.59 -10.87
N VAL A 158 20.68 -13.43 -10.17
CA VAL A 158 20.32 -14.24 -9.00
C VAL A 158 18.97 -14.92 -9.24
N GLY A 159 18.93 -16.24 -9.08
CA GLY A 159 17.71 -17.03 -9.04
C GLY A 159 17.21 -17.16 -7.60
N LEU A 160 15.99 -16.69 -7.32
CA LEU A 160 15.31 -16.88 -6.04
C LEU A 160 14.13 -17.83 -6.25
N LEU A 161 14.28 -19.05 -5.71
CA LEU A 161 13.36 -20.16 -5.95
C LEU A 161 12.32 -20.28 -4.85
N PHE A 162 11.08 -20.41 -5.26
CA PHE A 162 9.93 -20.69 -4.42
C PHE A 162 9.28 -22.02 -4.88
N GLY A 163 9.06 -22.92 -3.95
CA GLY A 163 8.45 -24.23 -4.25
C GLY A 163 6.92 -24.18 -4.28
N SER A 164 6.32 -25.32 -4.57
CA SER A 164 4.86 -25.45 -4.58
C SER A 164 4.26 -25.21 -3.18
N GLU A 165 3.00 -24.81 -3.15
CA GLU A 165 2.28 -24.47 -1.92
C GLU A 165 2.17 -25.65 -0.95
N ARG A 166 2.10 -26.86 -1.48
CA ARG A 166 1.86 -28.07 -0.69
C ARG A 166 3.12 -28.61 -0.05
N ILE A 167 4.22 -28.66 -0.78
CA ILE A 167 5.44 -29.38 -0.35
C ILE A 167 6.70 -28.49 -0.34
N GLY A 168 6.59 -27.27 -0.82
CA GLY A 168 7.75 -26.40 -0.99
C GLY A 168 8.70 -26.91 -2.10
N LEU A 169 9.98 -26.60 -1.97
CA LEU A 169 11.05 -27.15 -2.78
C LEU A 169 11.41 -28.56 -2.29
N ARG A 170 11.51 -29.51 -3.19
CA ARG A 170 11.96 -30.89 -2.92
C ARG A 170 13.49 -30.92 -2.76
N ASN A 171 14.05 -31.99 -2.20
CA ASN A 171 15.52 -32.13 -2.08
C ASN A 171 16.23 -32.03 -3.44
N GLN A 172 15.61 -32.59 -4.49
CA GLN A 172 16.11 -32.46 -5.85
C GLN A 172 16.15 -30.99 -6.30
N ASP A 173 15.09 -30.21 -6.01
CA ASP A 173 15.04 -28.77 -6.35
C ASP A 173 16.09 -27.98 -5.57
N LEU A 174 16.27 -28.33 -4.28
CA LEU A 174 17.24 -27.70 -3.40
C LEU A 174 18.69 -27.97 -3.82
N SER A 175 18.96 -29.09 -4.50
CA SER A 175 20.31 -29.43 -4.98
C SER A 175 20.88 -28.39 -5.94
N HIS A 176 20.02 -27.59 -6.58
CA HIS A 176 20.40 -26.49 -7.48
C HIS A 176 20.75 -25.19 -6.72
N CYS A 177 20.52 -25.16 -5.39
CA CYS A 177 20.71 -23.96 -4.58
C CYS A 177 22.09 -23.90 -3.94
N HIS A 178 22.69 -22.72 -3.90
CA HIS A 178 23.95 -22.47 -3.18
C HIS A 178 23.72 -22.44 -1.67
N TRP A 179 22.59 -21.90 -1.25
CA TRP A 179 22.12 -21.83 0.13
C TRP A 179 20.64 -21.55 0.19
N LEU A 180 20.06 -21.65 1.39
CA LEU A 180 18.62 -21.48 1.58
C LEU A 180 18.30 -20.23 2.39
N LEU A 181 17.17 -19.62 2.04
CA LEU A 181 16.62 -18.44 2.68
C LEU A 181 15.42 -18.85 3.53
N ARG A 182 15.41 -18.39 4.78
CA ARG A 182 14.31 -18.64 5.69
C ARG A 182 13.68 -17.31 6.14
N ILE A 183 12.36 -17.20 5.95
CA ILE A 183 11.53 -16.16 6.54
C ILE A 183 11.23 -16.57 7.99
N ALA A 184 11.44 -15.69 8.94
CA ALA A 184 11.05 -15.92 10.33
C ALA A 184 9.53 -15.84 10.44
N THR A 185 8.92 -16.93 10.89
CA THR A 185 7.48 -17.07 11.14
C THR A 185 7.26 -17.58 12.56
N SER A 186 6.01 -17.58 13.05
CA SER A 186 5.68 -18.18 14.32
C SER A 186 5.92 -19.70 14.30
N GLU A 187 6.07 -20.29 15.48
CA GLU A 187 6.27 -21.74 15.60
C GLU A 187 5.03 -22.53 15.22
N GLU A 188 3.87 -21.95 15.42
CA GLU A 188 2.57 -22.57 15.08
C GLU A 188 2.30 -22.56 13.57
N ASN A 189 2.75 -21.51 12.85
CA ASN A 189 2.51 -21.33 11.44
C ASN A 189 3.85 -21.15 10.71
N ILE A 190 4.56 -22.25 10.51
CA ILE A 190 5.91 -22.26 9.93
C ILE A 190 5.89 -21.92 8.43
N SER A 191 4.84 -22.34 7.72
CA SER A 191 4.71 -22.11 6.28
C SER A 191 3.95 -20.84 5.98
N MET A 192 4.39 -20.13 4.94
CA MET A 192 3.74 -18.91 4.45
C MET A 192 3.13 -19.17 3.09
N ASN A 193 1.99 -18.52 2.78
CA ASN A 193 1.43 -18.54 1.44
C ASN A 193 2.48 -18.09 0.40
N LEU A 194 2.47 -18.71 -0.78
CA LEU A 194 3.46 -18.45 -1.82
C LEU A 194 3.55 -16.96 -2.19
N GLY A 195 2.42 -16.30 -2.47
CA GLY A 195 2.41 -14.88 -2.82
C GLY A 195 2.93 -13.99 -1.70
N GLN A 196 2.60 -14.33 -0.44
CA GLN A 196 3.11 -13.62 0.74
C GLN A 196 4.62 -13.83 0.91
N ALA A 197 5.13 -15.05 0.74
CA ALA A 197 6.55 -15.36 0.82
C ALA A 197 7.34 -14.57 -0.23
N VAL A 198 6.85 -14.52 -1.47
CA VAL A 198 7.43 -13.70 -2.54
C VAL A 198 7.43 -12.23 -2.13
N ALA A 199 6.30 -11.69 -1.67
CA ALA A 199 6.18 -10.29 -1.28
C ALA A 199 7.17 -9.90 -0.18
N VAL A 200 7.28 -10.73 0.88
CA VAL A 200 8.18 -10.48 2.01
C VAL A 200 9.64 -10.52 1.59
N CYS A 201 10.04 -11.48 0.77
CA CYS A 201 11.40 -11.57 0.23
C CYS A 201 11.74 -10.34 -0.63
N LEU A 202 10.86 -9.96 -1.55
CA LEU A 202 11.08 -8.83 -2.44
C LEU A 202 11.09 -7.49 -1.69
N TYR A 203 10.18 -7.32 -0.71
CA TYR A 203 10.18 -6.15 0.17
C TYR A 203 11.53 -5.99 0.87
N GLU A 204 12.06 -7.08 1.46
CA GLU A 204 13.35 -7.02 2.14
C GLU A 204 14.51 -6.69 1.19
N LEU A 205 14.43 -7.12 -0.08
CA LEU A 205 15.42 -6.77 -1.09
C LEU A 205 15.42 -5.28 -1.45
N VAL A 206 14.26 -4.61 -1.47
CA VAL A 206 14.14 -3.19 -1.82
C VAL A 206 14.25 -2.26 -0.63
N ARG A 207 13.86 -2.72 0.57
CA ARG A 207 13.77 -1.92 1.81
C ARG A 207 15.07 -1.18 2.15
N ASN A 208 16.21 -1.83 2.01
CA ASN A 208 17.51 -1.29 2.34
C ASN A 208 18.34 -0.88 1.10
N GLY A 209 17.74 -0.92 -0.11
CA GLY A 209 18.34 -0.20 -1.23
C GLY A 209 18.44 1.24 -0.79
N LYS A 210 19.68 1.80 -0.67
CA LYS A 210 19.96 3.14 -0.15
C LYS A 210 18.77 4.05 -0.39
N ALA A 211 17.88 4.16 0.58
CA ALA A 211 17.06 5.33 0.71
C ALA A 211 18.10 6.46 0.92
N LYS A 212 18.62 7.02 -0.16
CA LYS A 212 18.95 8.41 -0.14
C LYS A 212 17.67 9.01 0.37
N SER A 213 17.75 9.57 1.56
CA SER A 213 16.75 10.32 2.25
C SER A 213 15.58 10.63 1.31
N ALA A 214 14.43 9.97 1.50
CA ALA A 214 13.21 10.51 0.97
C ALA A 214 13.30 11.99 1.29
N ALA A 215 13.06 12.86 0.30
CA ALA A 215 12.98 14.29 0.50
C ALA A 215 12.26 14.48 1.83
N PRO A 216 12.78 15.30 2.77
CA PRO A 216 12.22 15.37 4.11
C PRO A 216 10.71 15.45 3.92
N ARG A 217 9.97 14.45 4.37
CA ARG A 217 8.52 14.52 4.40
C ARG A 217 8.28 15.81 5.12
N GLU A 218 7.56 16.73 4.48
CA GLU A 218 7.16 17.97 5.10
C GLU A 218 6.79 17.65 6.54
N TYR A 219 7.56 18.16 7.49
CA TYR A 219 7.32 17.85 8.89
C TYR A 219 5.97 18.43 9.24
N VAL A 220 4.99 17.58 9.32
CA VAL A 220 3.64 17.95 9.73
C VAL A 220 3.63 17.87 11.25
N GLU A 221 3.61 19.03 11.89
CA GLU A 221 3.52 19.13 13.35
C GLU A 221 2.25 18.45 13.83
N PRO A 222 2.33 17.46 14.73
CA PRO A 222 1.15 16.79 15.25
C PRO A 222 0.40 17.71 16.24
N ALA A 223 -0.91 17.57 16.30
CA ALA A 223 -1.73 18.23 17.31
C ALA A 223 -1.29 17.82 18.73
N THR A 224 -1.29 18.78 19.64
CA THR A 224 -0.97 18.53 21.06
C THR A 224 -2.04 17.67 21.73
N ALA A 225 -1.68 17.00 22.80
CA ALA A 225 -2.63 16.19 23.56
C ALA A 225 -3.81 17.02 24.10
N GLY A 226 -3.57 18.29 24.45
CA GLY A 226 -4.62 19.22 24.88
C GLY A 226 -5.59 19.61 23.76
N GLU A 227 -5.08 19.83 22.55
CA GLU A 227 -5.90 20.09 21.36
C GLU A 227 -6.77 18.89 21.00
N VAL A 228 -6.19 17.69 21.03
CA VAL A 228 -6.90 16.43 20.80
C VAL A 228 -7.99 16.22 21.87
N GLU A 229 -7.73 16.57 23.13
CA GLU A 229 -8.71 16.45 24.21
C GLU A 229 -9.86 17.47 24.05
N ARG A 230 -9.57 18.69 23.57
CA ARG A 230 -10.62 19.68 23.24
C ARG A 230 -11.57 19.16 22.16
N ILE A 231 -11.02 18.59 21.09
CA ILE A 231 -11.81 17.95 20.01
C ILE A 231 -12.64 16.81 20.58
N THR A 232 -12.05 15.95 21.40
CA THR A 232 -12.72 14.83 22.06
C THR A 232 -13.90 15.28 22.90
N GLY A 233 -13.70 16.29 23.76
CA GLY A 233 -14.75 16.83 24.62
C GLY A 233 -15.91 17.40 23.83
N MET A 234 -15.64 18.19 22.77
CA MET A 234 -16.69 18.74 21.91
C MET A 234 -17.45 17.67 21.15
N LEU A 235 -16.76 16.69 20.59
CA LEU A 235 -17.39 15.56 19.89
C LEU A 235 -18.29 14.78 20.86
N PHE A 236 -17.80 14.54 22.08
CA PHE A 236 -18.57 13.83 23.10
C PHE A 236 -19.80 14.62 23.54
N HIS A 237 -19.69 15.96 23.68
CA HIS A 237 -20.85 16.82 23.94
C HIS A 237 -21.93 16.68 22.86
N VAL A 238 -21.55 16.76 21.59
CA VAL A 238 -22.47 16.57 20.44
C VAL A 238 -23.14 15.20 20.51
N LEU A 239 -22.39 14.14 20.78
CA LEU A 239 -22.95 12.78 20.89
C LEU A 239 -23.93 12.63 22.04
N ARG A 240 -23.70 13.33 23.16
CA ARG A 240 -24.66 13.38 24.28
C ARG A 240 -25.94 14.15 23.92
N ALA A 241 -25.78 15.34 23.38
CA ALA A 241 -26.89 16.20 23.03
C ALA A 241 -27.77 15.63 21.88
N SER A 242 -27.19 14.84 20.98
CA SER A 242 -27.91 14.11 19.93
C SER A 242 -28.63 12.84 20.40
N GLY A 243 -28.45 12.44 21.68
CA GLY A 243 -29.03 11.21 22.22
C GLY A 243 -28.29 9.92 21.80
N TYR A 244 -27.13 10.02 21.18
CA TYR A 244 -26.32 8.84 20.78
C TYR A 244 -25.78 8.07 21.98
N THR A 245 -25.52 8.75 23.11
CA THR A 245 -24.93 8.13 24.28
C THR A 245 -25.98 7.61 25.27
N ASP A 246 -25.92 6.33 25.60
CA ASP A 246 -26.70 5.77 26.72
C ASP A 246 -26.16 6.30 28.05
N PRO A 247 -27.00 6.90 28.91
CA PRO A 247 -26.60 7.38 30.24
C PRO A 247 -25.87 6.34 31.10
N ARG A 248 -26.21 5.07 30.92
CA ARG A 248 -25.61 3.95 31.66
C ARG A 248 -24.20 3.59 31.20
N ARG A 249 -23.80 3.98 29.99
CA ARG A 249 -22.53 3.64 29.33
C ARG A 249 -21.69 4.87 28.99
N THR A 250 -22.04 6.02 29.55
CA THR A 250 -21.42 7.31 29.23
C THR A 250 -19.90 7.28 29.34
N ALA A 251 -19.35 6.75 30.45
CA ALA A 251 -17.89 6.69 30.65
C ALA A 251 -17.16 5.82 29.62
N ALA A 252 -17.71 4.66 29.28
CA ALA A 252 -17.14 3.75 28.26
C ALA A 252 -17.21 4.37 26.85
N THR A 253 -18.29 5.10 26.56
CA THR A 253 -18.44 5.81 25.28
C THR A 253 -17.42 6.93 25.16
N GLU A 254 -17.21 7.72 26.23
CA GLU A 254 -16.21 8.78 26.26
C GLU A 254 -14.79 8.25 26.02
N GLU A 255 -14.43 7.15 26.67
CA GLU A 255 -13.15 6.49 26.45
C GLU A 255 -12.97 5.99 25.01
N ASN A 256 -14.01 5.45 24.41
CA ASN A 256 -13.99 5.01 23.02
C ASN A 256 -13.83 6.19 22.04
N VAL A 257 -14.54 7.30 22.30
CA VAL A 257 -14.43 8.53 21.51
C VAL A 257 -13.01 9.10 21.63
N ARG A 258 -12.44 9.17 22.84
CA ARG A 258 -11.06 9.63 23.07
C ARG A 258 -10.06 8.78 22.30
N ARG A 259 -10.18 7.45 22.35
CA ARG A 259 -9.33 6.52 21.58
C ARG A 259 -9.49 6.70 20.08
N LEU A 260 -10.71 6.93 19.59
CA LEU A 260 -10.98 7.19 18.19
C LEU A 260 -10.28 8.46 17.71
N VAL A 261 -10.48 9.59 18.40
CA VAL A 261 -9.88 10.88 18.05
C VAL A 261 -8.34 10.80 18.06
N ARG A 262 -7.76 10.16 19.07
CA ARG A 262 -6.30 9.97 19.15
C ARG A 262 -5.73 9.18 17.99
N ARG A 263 -6.45 8.18 17.50
CA ARG A 263 -6.02 7.38 16.33
C ARG A 263 -6.01 8.15 15.02
N LEU A 264 -6.70 9.30 14.95
CA LEU A 264 -6.69 10.13 13.74
C LEU A 264 -5.33 10.81 13.51
N ASN A 265 -4.45 10.89 14.54
CA ASN A 265 -3.12 11.54 14.44
C ASN A 265 -3.22 12.91 13.75
N LEU A 266 -4.13 13.75 14.24
CA LEU A 266 -4.46 15.03 13.63
C LEU A 266 -3.24 15.95 13.55
N PRO A 267 -2.98 16.59 12.41
CA PRO A 267 -2.01 17.67 12.31
C PRO A 267 -2.46 18.90 13.11
N ALA A 268 -1.53 19.63 13.70
CA ALA A 268 -1.83 20.87 14.43
C ALA A 268 -2.62 21.88 13.58
N ARG A 269 -2.30 21.99 12.29
CA ARG A 269 -2.98 22.88 11.35
C ARG A 269 -4.47 22.57 11.14
N ASP A 270 -4.91 21.35 11.40
CA ASP A 270 -6.29 20.92 11.18
C ASP A 270 -7.17 21.08 12.43
N VAL A 271 -6.57 21.37 13.58
CA VAL A 271 -7.27 21.46 14.90
C VAL A 271 -8.36 22.51 14.89
N GLU A 272 -8.03 23.73 14.47
CA GLU A 272 -9.00 24.84 14.47
C GLU A 272 -10.17 24.58 13.51
N PHE A 273 -9.91 23.90 12.39
CA PHE A 273 -10.95 23.50 11.46
C PHE A 273 -11.91 22.48 12.10
N TRP A 274 -11.39 21.47 12.76
CA TRP A 274 -12.18 20.49 13.51
C TRP A 274 -13.02 21.14 14.59
N LEU A 275 -12.41 22.04 15.37
CA LEU A 275 -13.12 22.78 16.42
C LEU A 275 -14.21 23.69 15.85
N GLY A 276 -13.97 24.30 14.67
CA GLY A 276 -14.97 25.10 13.95
C GLY A 276 -16.20 24.29 13.56
N ILE A 277 -15.99 23.11 12.94
CA ILE A 277 -17.07 22.20 12.58
C ILE A 277 -17.87 21.80 13.82
N LEU A 278 -17.20 21.36 14.87
CA LEU A 278 -17.86 20.89 16.09
C LEU A 278 -18.62 22.01 16.81
N ARG A 279 -18.11 23.25 16.87
CA ARG A 279 -18.84 24.43 17.40
C ARG A 279 -20.14 24.65 16.64
N GLN A 280 -20.10 24.57 15.31
CA GLN A 280 -21.31 24.78 14.47
C GLN A 280 -22.34 23.68 14.71
N ILE A 281 -21.91 22.41 14.82
CA ILE A 281 -22.79 21.30 15.11
C ILE A 281 -23.38 21.45 16.52
N THR A 282 -22.55 21.76 17.54
CA THR A 282 -23.00 21.99 18.92
C THR A 282 -24.06 23.07 18.97
N TRP A 283 -23.79 24.24 18.35
CA TRP A 283 -24.74 25.33 18.31
C TRP A 283 -26.09 24.91 17.71
N LYS A 284 -26.06 24.13 16.61
CA LYS A 284 -27.29 23.65 15.94
C LYS A 284 -28.07 22.66 16.80
N VAL A 285 -27.38 21.75 17.49
CA VAL A 285 -28.01 20.73 18.35
C VAL A 285 -28.61 21.39 19.59
N ASP A 286 -27.87 22.31 20.23
CA ASP A 286 -28.34 23.02 21.42
C ASP A 286 -29.51 23.96 21.09
N SER A 287 -29.50 24.63 19.92
CA SER A 287 -30.59 25.49 19.46
C SER A 287 -31.83 24.73 19.00
N GLY A 288 -31.68 23.48 18.52
CA GLY A 288 -32.79 22.63 18.07
C GLY A 288 -33.50 21.87 19.19
N GLY A 289 -32.91 21.81 20.39
CA GLY A 289 -33.50 21.18 21.59
C GLY A 289 -34.61 21.99 22.26
N GLY A 290 -34.80 23.26 21.83
CA GLY A 290 -35.77 24.20 22.40
C GLY A 290 -37.19 24.16 21.83
N THR A 291 -37.49 23.31 20.84
CA THR A 291 -38.80 23.22 20.16
C THR A 291 -39.42 21.85 20.30
N LYS A 292 -39.65 21.42 21.53
CA LYS A 292 -40.66 20.38 21.84
C LYS A 292 -41.32 20.81 23.16
N SER A 293 -42.31 21.67 23.09
CA SER A 293 -43.42 21.77 24.05
C SER A 293 -44.67 21.31 23.35
#